data_c6da9feb90eee361c9786876734d5c01
#
_entry.id   c6da9feb90eee361c9786876734d5c01
#
_cell.length_a   1.000
_cell.length_b   1.000
_cell.length_c   1.000
_cell.angle_alpha   90.00
_cell.angle_beta   90.00
_cell.angle_gamma   90.00
#
_symmetry.space_group_name_H-M   'P 1'
#
loop_
_entity.id
_entity.type
_entity.pdbx_description
1 polymer ?
#
loop_
_entity_poly.entity_id
_entity_poly.type
_entity_poly.pdbx_seq_one_letter_code
_entity_poly.pdbx_strand_id
1 'polypeptide(L)'
;MDAEHLKRILIVDDESDVTELLDYKFKQAGYAIRTLNDPLRAIGLARDFRPDLIILDVMMPDLTGVQLLRMVRADALLQDTPVIFLTAKGETVDKVKGLESGADDYVTKPFDTRELMLRAQALLRRAKSAAAKPSTRLAAGALMLDIERHEVTAAGKIVELTATEFKLLRLLLERKGRVQSREELLADVWNYSPDLETRTVDTHVRRLREKLGPAGDVIDTVRGVGYRVNG
;
A
#
# COMPACT_ATOMS: atom_id res chain seq x y z
N MET A 1 16.45 -11.44 23.99
CA MET A 1 16.37 -11.97 22.60
C MET A 1 14.90 -12.19 22.34
N ASP A 2 14.26 -11.21 21.71
CA ASP A 2 12.86 -11.33 21.34
C ASP A 2 12.72 -12.45 20.31
N ALA A 3 11.89 -13.44 20.62
CA ALA A 3 11.53 -14.49 19.68
C ALA A 3 10.82 -13.82 18.50
N GLU A 4 11.58 -13.57 17.42
CA GLU A 4 11.07 -12.99 16.20
C GLU A 4 9.97 -13.91 15.67
N HIS A 5 8.71 -13.54 15.87
CA HIS A 5 7.56 -14.30 15.39
C HIS A 5 7.67 -14.40 13.86
N LEU A 6 7.85 -15.63 13.37
CA LEU A 6 7.87 -15.91 11.92
C LEU A 6 6.63 -15.32 11.26
N LYS A 7 6.81 -14.56 10.19
CA LYS A 7 5.70 -14.03 9.41
C LYS A 7 4.90 -15.17 8.80
N ARG A 8 3.58 -15.09 8.92
CA ARG A 8 2.61 -16.13 8.55
C ARG A 8 2.01 -15.82 7.19
N ILE A 9 2.09 -16.77 6.27
CA ILE A 9 1.52 -16.64 4.94
C ILE A 9 0.53 -17.77 4.72
N LEU A 10 -0.72 -17.41 4.35
CA LEU A 10 -1.73 -18.36 3.90
C LEU A 10 -1.74 -18.37 2.37
N ILE A 11 -1.68 -19.55 1.77
CA ILE A 11 -1.74 -19.76 0.32
C ILE A 11 -3.00 -20.54 0.01
N VAL A 12 -3.85 -20.02 -0.85
CA VAL A 12 -5.11 -20.66 -1.28
C VAL A 12 -5.12 -20.76 -2.80
N ASP A 13 -5.02 -21.97 -3.31
CA ASP A 13 -4.99 -22.30 -4.74
C ASP A 13 -5.50 -23.74 -4.90
N ASP A 14 -6.40 -24.01 -5.81
CA ASP A 14 -6.96 -25.37 -6.02
C ASP A 14 -5.94 -26.32 -6.66
N GLU A 15 -4.88 -25.80 -7.28
CA GLU A 15 -3.78 -26.58 -7.81
C GLU A 15 -2.79 -26.99 -6.71
N SER A 16 -2.74 -28.29 -6.34
CA SER A 16 -1.84 -28.81 -5.30
C SER A 16 -0.34 -28.56 -5.62
N ASP A 17 0.04 -28.68 -6.89
CA ASP A 17 1.43 -28.49 -7.31
C ASP A 17 1.92 -27.06 -7.06
N VAL A 18 1.02 -26.07 -7.23
CA VAL A 18 1.29 -24.65 -6.95
C VAL A 18 1.46 -24.44 -5.44
N THR A 19 0.54 -24.96 -4.64
CA THR A 19 0.59 -24.81 -3.18
C THR A 19 1.80 -25.50 -2.57
N GLU A 20 2.18 -26.70 -3.04
CA GLU A 20 3.37 -27.43 -2.59
C GLU A 20 4.66 -26.71 -2.95
N LEU A 21 4.78 -26.21 -4.18
CA LEU A 21 5.94 -25.43 -4.62
C LEU A 21 6.12 -24.18 -3.75
N LEU A 22 5.04 -23.43 -3.53
CA LEU A 22 5.07 -22.19 -2.77
C LEU A 22 5.33 -22.47 -1.28
N ASP A 23 4.72 -23.51 -0.71
CA ASP A 23 4.97 -23.94 0.68
C ASP A 23 6.48 -24.20 0.89
N TYR A 24 7.07 -25.00 0.01
CA TYR A 24 8.49 -25.31 0.07
C TYR A 24 9.37 -24.05 0.00
N LYS A 25 9.13 -23.19 -1.00
CA LYS A 25 9.93 -21.98 -1.23
C LYS A 25 9.84 -20.97 -0.11
N PHE A 26 8.63 -20.69 0.39
CA PHE A 26 8.44 -19.74 1.48
C PHE A 26 8.92 -20.27 2.83
N LYS A 27 8.79 -21.57 3.11
CA LYS A 27 9.39 -22.19 4.31
C LYS A 27 10.91 -22.09 4.30
N GLN A 28 11.55 -22.33 3.14
CA GLN A 28 13.00 -22.15 3.01
C GLN A 28 13.43 -20.71 3.29
N ALA A 29 12.58 -19.73 2.97
CA ALA A 29 12.83 -18.32 3.24
C ALA A 29 12.49 -17.88 4.68
N GLY A 30 12.11 -18.82 5.55
CA GLY A 30 11.87 -18.56 6.98
C GLY A 30 10.47 -18.05 7.32
N TYR A 31 9.46 -18.35 6.50
CA TYR A 31 8.06 -18.00 6.78
C TYR A 31 7.30 -19.17 7.41
N ALA A 32 6.31 -18.89 8.25
CA ALA A 32 5.33 -19.87 8.68
C ALA A 32 4.20 -19.96 7.63
N ILE A 33 4.03 -21.14 7.01
CA ILE A 33 3.11 -21.31 5.88
C ILE A 33 1.95 -22.24 6.27
N ARG A 34 0.78 -21.89 5.79
CA ARG A 34 -0.38 -22.77 5.64
C ARG A 34 -0.85 -22.73 4.20
N THR A 35 -1.15 -23.88 3.65
CA THR A 35 -1.71 -24.04 2.31
C THR A 35 -3.11 -24.63 2.38
N LEU A 36 -3.94 -24.30 1.41
CA LEU A 36 -5.31 -24.82 1.32
C LEU A 36 -5.72 -24.92 -0.15
N ASN A 37 -6.25 -26.08 -0.53
CA ASN A 37 -6.78 -26.34 -1.89
C ASN A 37 -8.33 -26.28 -1.94
N ASP A 38 -9.00 -26.13 -0.81
CA ASP A 38 -10.45 -25.97 -0.70
C ASP A 38 -10.78 -24.54 -0.24
N PRO A 39 -11.22 -23.64 -1.16
CA PRO A 39 -11.47 -22.24 -0.85
C PRO A 39 -12.59 -22.02 0.17
N LEU A 40 -13.54 -22.96 0.30
CA LEU A 40 -14.65 -22.85 1.25
C LEU A 40 -14.18 -22.86 2.72
N ARG A 41 -13.02 -23.44 2.99
CA ARG A 41 -12.43 -23.51 4.33
C ARG A 41 -11.49 -22.34 4.64
N ALA A 42 -11.25 -21.46 3.65
CA ALA A 42 -10.19 -20.45 3.74
C ALA A 42 -10.42 -19.44 4.88
N ILE A 43 -11.65 -18.93 5.06
CA ILE A 43 -11.95 -17.94 6.11
C ILE A 43 -11.74 -18.55 7.51
N GLY A 44 -12.21 -19.79 7.75
CA GLY A 44 -12.00 -20.47 9.03
C GLY A 44 -10.51 -20.61 9.35
N LEU A 45 -9.74 -21.15 8.39
CA LEU A 45 -8.30 -21.30 8.55
C LEU A 45 -7.58 -19.95 8.73
N ALA A 46 -7.98 -18.91 7.98
CA ALA A 46 -7.38 -17.60 8.11
C ALA A 46 -7.63 -16.96 9.49
N ARG A 47 -8.82 -17.12 10.05
CA ARG A 47 -9.15 -16.64 11.42
C ARG A 47 -8.28 -17.31 12.48
N ASP A 48 -8.06 -18.62 12.37
CA ASP A 48 -7.26 -19.39 13.33
C ASP A 48 -5.77 -19.11 13.16
N PHE A 49 -5.31 -19.08 11.92
CA PHE A 49 -3.89 -18.91 11.60
C PHE A 49 -3.40 -17.46 11.72
N ARG A 50 -4.30 -16.46 11.53
CA ARG A 50 -3.96 -15.03 11.56
C ARG A 50 -2.80 -14.69 10.61
N PRO A 51 -2.94 -14.88 9.30
CA PRO A 51 -1.86 -14.64 8.37
C PRO A 51 -1.48 -13.15 8.29
N ASP A 52 -0.20 -12.87 8.11
CA ASP A 52 0.34 -11.54 7.80
C ASP A 52 0.23 -11.21 6.30
N LEU A 53 -0.01 -12.23 5.46
CA LEU A 53 -0.22 -12.12 4.01
C LEU A 53 -1.07 -13.30 3.53
N ILE A 54 -1.96 -13.06 2.57
CA ILE A 54 -2.69 -14.10 1.85
C ILE A 54 -2.23 -14.07 0.39
N ILE A 55 -1.88 -15.24 -0.16
CA ILE A 55 -1.67 -15.45 -1.60
C ILE A 55 -2.85 -16.28 -2.08
N LEU A 56 -3.57 -15.78 -3.08
CA LEU A 56 -4.89 -16.28 -3.43
C LEU A 56 -5.04 -16.43 -4.93
N ASP A 57 -5.34 -17.63 -5.40
CA ASP A 57 -5.72 -17.81 -6.80
C ASP A 57 -7.08 -17.15 -7.10
N VAL A 58 -7.18 -16.54 -8.27
CA VAL A 58 -8.43 -15.87 -8.70
C VAL A 58 -9.47 -16.88 -9.15
N MET A 59 -9.03 -17.92 -9.88
CA MET A 59 -9.92 -18.88 -10.54
C MET A 59 -9.93 -20.22 -9.81
N MET A 60 -10.77 -20.35 -8.81
CA MET A 60 -10.98 -21.60 -8.08
C MET A 60 -12.42 -22.08 -8.24
N PRO A 61 -12.67 -23.40 -8.21
CA PRO A 61 -14.02 -23.95 -8.21
C PRO A 61 -14.79 -23.53 -6.96
N ASP A 62 -16.11 -23.52 -7.04
CA ASP A 62 -17.07 -23.25 -5.95
C ASP A 62 -17.00 -21.83 -5.37
N LEU A 63 -15.81 -21.28 -5.11
CA LEU A 63 -15.62 -19.94 -4.56
C LEU A 63 -14.41 -19.26 -5.21
N THR A 64 -14.65 -18.25 -6.03
CA THR A 64 -13.57 -17.50 -6.68
C THR A 64 -12.75 -16.69 -5.69
N GLY A 65 -11.46 -16.44 -6.02
CA GLY A 65 -10.60 -15.59 -5.19
C GLY A 65 -11.16 -14.20 -4.95
N VAL A 66 -11.86 -13.62 -5.92
CA VAL A 66 -12.52 -12.30 -5.76
C VAL A 66 -13.64 -12.35 -4.69
N GLN A 67 -14.44 -13.42 -4.70
CA GLN A 67 -15.46 -13.61 -3.67
C GLN A 67 -14.83 -13.84 -2.29
N LEU A 68 -13.78 -14.66 -2.23
CA LEU A 68 -13.04 -14.90 -0.99
C LEU A 68 -12.39 -13.62 -0.45
N LEU A 69 -11.82 -12.78 -1.32
CA LEU A 69 -11.28 -11.48 -0.90
C LEU A 69 -12.34 -10.57 -0.30
N ARG A 70 -13.57 -10.53 -0.88
CA ARG A 70 -14.69 -9.77 -0.29
C ARG A 70 -15.02 -10.26 1.12
N MET A 71 -14.99 -11.59 1.34
CA MET A 71 -15.20 -12.17 2.67
C MET A 71 -14.06 -11.78 3.64
N VAL A 72 -12.81 -11.81 3.18
CA VAL A 72 -11.64 -11.36 3.95
C VAL A 72 -11.79 -9.88 4.35
N ARG A 73 -12.21 -9.00 3.42
CA ARG A 73 -12.41 -7.57 3.69
C ARG A 73 -13.60 -7.27 4.59
N ALA A 74 -14.61 -8.14 4.62
CA ALA A 74 -15.75 -8.04 5.53
C ALA A 74 -15.46 -8.59 6.93
N ASP A 75 -14.37 -9.31 7.13
CA ASP A 75 -14.01 -9.92 8.41
C ASP A 75 -13.15 -8.96 9.25
N ALA A 76 -13.61 -8.60 10.44
CA ALA A 76 -12.93 -7.63 11.33
C ALA A 76 -11.49 -8.06 11.74
N LEU A 77 -11.15 -9.35 11.65
CA LEU A 77 -9.82 -9.88 12.01
C LEU A 77 -8.87 -9.95 10.81
N LEU A 78 -9.41 -9.92 9.59
CA LEU A 78 -8.68 -10.18 8.35
C LEU A 78 -8.70 -8.99 7.39
N GLN A 79 -9.58 -8.01 7.59
CA GLN A 79 -9.84 -6.91 6.65
C GLN A 79 -8.58 -6.14 6.22
N ASP A 80 -7.59 -6.03 7.11
CA ASP A 80 -6.35 -5.31 6.88
C ASP A 80 -5.19 -6.23 6.40
N THR A 81 -5.45 -7.54 6.27
CA THR A 81 -4.44 -8.50 5.80
C THR A 81 -4.17 -8.27 4.31
N PRO A 82 -2.91 -8.00 3.92
CA PRO A 82 -2.58 -7.84 2.51
C PRO A 82 -2.83 -9.11 1.72
N VAL A 83 -3.26 -8.93 0.46
CA VAL A 83 -3.61 -10.03 -0.45
C VAL A 83 -2.89 -9.86 -1.79
N ILE A 84 -2.20 -10.91 -2.23
CA ILE A 84 -1.67 -11.03 -3.60
C ILE A 84 -2.58 -12.00 -4.36
N PHE A 85 -3.08 -11.58 -5.52
CA PHE A 85 -3.74 -12.50 -6.44
C PHE A 85 -2.75 -13.21 -7.36
N LEU A 86 -2.96 -14.52 -7.54
CA LEU A 86 -2.41 -15.28 -8.66
C LEU A 86 -3.46 -15.34 -9.76
N THR A 87 -3.13 -14.94 -11.00
CA THR A 87 -4.11 -14.84 -12.09
C THR A 87 -3.59 -15.50 -13.35
N ALA A 88 -4.45 -16.10 -14.16
CA ALA A 88 -4.07 -16.60 -15.48
C ALA A 88 -3.78 -15.45 -16.47
N LYS A 89 -2.82 -15.66 -17.38
CA LYS A 89 -2.43 -14.69 -18.42
C LYS A 89 -3.60 -14.44 -19.38
N GLY A 90 -4.06 -13.19 -19.46
CA GLY A 90 -4.93 -12.72 -20.56
C GLY A 90 -6.39 -12.39 -20.21
N GLU A 91 -6.98 -12.87 -19.10
CA GLU A 91 -8.40 -12.65 -18.89
C GLU A 91 -8.80 -11.73 -17.75
N THR A 92 -7.90 -11.49 -16.80
CA THR A 92 -8.38 -11.04 -15.49
C THR A 92 -7.72 -9.76 -14.96
N VAL A 93 -6.56 -9.36 -15.45
CA VAL A 93 -5.89 -8.17 -14.90
C VAL A 93 -6.73 -6.91 -15.15
N ASP A 94 -7.37 -6.78 -16.32
CA ASP A 94 -8.26 -5.64 -16.61
C ASP A 94 -9.66 -5.83 -16.01
N LYS A 95 -10.18 -7.06 -15.92
CA LYS A 95 -11.44 -7.36 -15.23
C LYS A 95 -11.32 -7.27 -13.71
N VAL A 96 -10.18 -7.69 -13.14
CA VAL A 96 -9.92 -7.62 -11.69
C VAL A 96 -9.49 -6.22 -11.26
N LYS A 97 -8.79 -5.46 -12.11
CA LYS A 97 -8.52 -4.03 -11.91
C LYS A 97 -9.77 -3.16 -12.09
N GLY A 98 -10.68 -3.54 -12.97
CA GLY A 98 -11.96 -2.84 -13.18
C GLY A 98 -13.02 -3.10 -12.12
N LEU A 99 -12.90 -4.20 -11.38
CA LEU A 99 -13.68 -4.46 -10.19
C LEU A 99 -12.87 -3.94 -9.01
N GLU A 100 -13.08 -2.82 -8.43
CA GLU A 100 -12.50 -2.29 -7.19
C GLU A 100 -12.23 -3.41 -6.15
N SER A 101 -11.35 -4.39 -6.51
CA SER A 101 -11.27 -5.69 -5.85
C SER A 101 -10.60 -5.63 -4.48
N GLY A 102 -9.90 -4.53 -4.18
CA GLY A 102 -9.24 -4.34 -2.90
C GLY A 102 -8.04 -5.27 -2.65
N ALA A 103 -7.49 -5.92 -3.69
CA ALA A 103 -6.23 -6.65 -3.58
C ALA A 103 -5.04 -5.69 -3.61
N ASP A 104 -3.96 -6.07 -2.92
CA ASP A 104 -2.78 -5.20 -2.74
C ASP A 104 -1.74 -5.38 -3.85
N ASP A 105 -1.71 -6.55 -4.52
CA ASP A 105 -0.85 -6.84 -5.68
C ASP A 105 -1.40 -8.00 -6.52
N TYR A 106 -0.83 -8.20 -7.73
CA TYR A 106 -1.21 -9.24 -8.69
C TYR A 106 0.03 -9.86 -9.32
N VAL A 107 -0.01 -11.18 -9.52
CA VAL A 107 1.04 -11.94 -10.22
C VAL A 107 0.39 -12.88 -11.22
N THR A 108 0.81 -12.85 -12.48
CA THR A 108 0.23 -13.68 -13.54
C THR A 108 0.89 -15.06 -13.63
N LYS A 109 0.08 -16.11 -13.72
CA LYS A 109 0.55 -17.48 -14.04
C LYS A 109 0.87 -17.60 -15.55
N PRO A 110 1.99 -18.24 -15.96
CA PRO A 110 3.05 -18.76 -15.11
C PRO A 110 3.92 -17.65 -14.53
N PHE A 111 4.31 -17.77 -13.27
CA PHE A 111 5.10 -16.78 -12.55
C PHE A 111 6.50 -17.29 -12.16
N ASP A 112 7.42 -16.35 -12.02
CA ASP A 112 8.70 -16.60 -11.35
C ASP A 112 8.48 -16.56 -9.83
N THR A 113 8.81 -17.67 -9.15
CA THR A 113 8.68 -17.75 -7.68
C THR A 113 9.53 -16.70 -6.96
N ARG A 114 10.65 -16.27 -7.53
CA ARG A 114 11.51 -15.22 -6.99
C ARG A 114 10.80 -13.85 -7.04
N GLU A 115 10.12 -13.57 -8.16
CA GLU A 115 9.31 -12.34 -8.29
C GLU A 115 8.19 -12.31 -7.25
N LEU A 116 7.42 -13.41 -7.11
CA LEU A 116 6.35 -13.52 -6.12
C LEU A 116 6.88 -13.31 -4.69
N MET A 117 8.02 -13.91 -4.36
CA MET A 117 8.65 -13.74 -3.04
C MET A 117 9.07 -12.29 -2.78
N LEU A 118 9.63 -11.58 -3.75
CA LEU A 118 10.00 -10.17 -3.60
C LEU A 118 8.77 -9.28 -3.37
N ARG A 119 7.67 -9.54 -4.07
CA ARG A 119 6.39 -8.85 -3.89
C ARG A 119 5.79 -9.12 -2.52
N ALA A 120 5.78 -10.38 -2.08
CA ALA A 120 5.35 -10.78 -0.74
C ALA A 120 6.17 -10.07 0.35
N GLN A 121 7.50 -10.02 0.23
CA GLN A 121 8.37 -9.30 1.15
C GLN A 121 8.07 -7.80 1.20
N ALA A 122 7.79 -7.19 0.06
CA ALA A 122 7.45 -5.77 -0.01
C ALA A 122 6.14 -5.46 0.75
N LEU A 123 5.10 -6.30 0.58
CA LEU A 123 3.83 -6.16 1.29
C LEU A 123 3.97 -6.43 2.79
N LEU A 124 4.68 -7.50 3.18
CA LEU A 124 4.93 -7.82 4.59
C LEU A 124 5.72 -6.72 5.31
N ARG A 125 6.64 -6.05 4.62
CA ARG A 125 7.36 -4.88 5.16
C ARG A 125 6.42 -3.69 5.33
N ARG A 126 5.54 -3.42 4.35
CA ARG A 126 4.50 -2.37 4.45
C ARG A 126 3.53 -2.66 5.60
N ALA A 127 3.09 -3.91 5.76
CA ALA A 127 2.22 -4.34 6.85
C ALA A 127 2.91 -4.22 8.23
N LYS A 128 4.22 -4.43 8.34
CA LYS A 128 5.00 -4.19 9.58
C LYS A 128 5.09 -2.68 9.88
N SER A 129 5.17 -1.84 8.84
CA SER A 129 5.05 -0.37 8.96
C SER A 129 3.61 0.07 9.25
N ALA A 130 2.61 -0.73 8.89
CA ALA A 130 1.17 -0.49 9.11
C ALA A 130 0.66 -1.13 10.42
N ALA A 131 1.39 -2.05 11.06
CA ALA A 131 1.13 -2.52 12.43
C ALA A 131 1.51 -1.46 13.50
N ALA A 132 2.41 -0.51 13.18
CA ALA A 132 2.17 0.88 13.54
C ALA A 132 1.03 1.31 12.61
N LYS A 133 -0.27 1.42 13.04
CA LYS A 133 -1.35 2.06 12.28
C LYS A 133 -0.69 3.08 11.38
N PRO A 134 -0.85 3.10 10.02
CA PRO A 134 -0.42 4.27 9.29
C PRO A 134 -1.04 5.39 10.07
N SER A 135 -0.23 6.26 10.65
CA SER A 135 -0.80 7.33 11.43
C SER A 135 -1.64 8.04 10.40
N THR A 136 -2.95 7.91 10.51
CA THR A 136 -3.91 8.66 9.68
C THR A 136 -3.57 10.13 9.78
N ARG A 137 -2.61 10.44 10.66
CA ARG A 137 -2.03 11.74 10.93
C ARG A 137 -0.54 11.77 10.57
N LEU A 138 -0.21 12.55 9.59
CA LEU A 138 1.15 12.90 9.22
C LEU A 138 1.53 14.19 9.92
N ALA A 139 2.75 14.28 10.47
CA ALA A 139 3.17 15.46 11.21
C ALA A 139 4.62 15.87 10.87
N ALA A 140 4.84 17.19 10.85
CA ALA A 140 6.17 17.80 10.77
C ALA A 140 6.15 19.14 11.51
N GLY A 141 6.95 19.26 12.58
CA GLY A 141 6.94 20.45 13.45
C GLY A 141 5.54 20.71 14.00
N ALA A 142 5.01 21.93 13.80
CA ALA A 142 3.68 22.35 14.22
C ALA A 142 2.56 22.00 13.21
N LEU A 143 2.88 21.28 12.14
CA LEU A 143 1.95 20.88 11.10
C LEU A 143 1.46 19.46 11.34
N MET A 144 0.14 19.24 11.20
CA MET A 144 -0.49 17.94 11.27
C MET A 144 -1.52 17.81 10.14
N LEU A 145 -1.52 16.69 9.44
CA LEU A 145 -2.47 16.32 8.39
C LEU A 145 -3.17 15.02 8.81
N ASP A 146 -4.48 15.06 8.96
CA ASP A 146 -5.32 13.88 9.22
C ASP A 146 -5.93 13.40 7.90
N ILE A 147 -5.49 12.22 7.44
CA ILE A 147 -5.88 11.68 6.14
C ILE A 147 -7.36 11.26 6.14
N GLU A 148 -7.84 10.66 7.24
CA GLU A 148 -9.22 10.16 7.33
C GLU A 148 -10.23 11.32 7.40
N ARG A 149 -9.91 12.36 8.17
CA ARG A 149 -10.76 13.54 8.30
C ARG A 149 -10.59 14.53 7.15
N HIS A 150 -9.60 14.32 6.29
CA HIS A 150 -9.22 15.27 5.24
C HIS A 150 -8.95 16.68 5.79
N GLU A 151 -8.32 16.74 6.97
CA GLU A 151 -8.13 17.95 7.76
C GLU A 151 -6.63 18.25 7.93
N VAL A 152 -6.29 19.54 7.86
CA VAL A 152 -4.93 20.01 8.13
C VAL A 152 -4.96 21.02 9.27
N THR A 153 -4.07 20.87 10.24
CA THR A 153 -3.86 21.85 11.31
C THR A 153 -2.43 22.38 11.29
N ALA A 154 -2.30 23.70 11.44
CA ALA A 154 -1.04 24.41 11.58
C ALA A 154 -1.04 25.14 12.92
N ALA A 155 -0.10 24.83 13.81
CA ALA A 155 -0.02 25.36 15.17
C ALA A 155 -1.38 25.23 15.93
N GLY A 156 -2.07 24.10 15.77
CA GLY A 156 -3.36 23.79 16.41
C GLY A 156 -4.58 24.47 15.78
N LYS A 157 -4.43 25.23 14.69
CA LYS A 157 -5.54 25.85 13.95
C LYS A 157 -5.82 25.10 12.66
N ILE A 158 -7.09 24.88 12.34
CA ILE A 158 -7.51 24.26 11.07
C ILE A 158 -7.16 25.19 9.92
N VAL A 159 -6.59 24.62 8.84
CA VAL A 159 -6.22 25.32 7.61
C VAL A 159 -6.96 24.69 6.44
N GLU A 160 -7.75 25.48 5.73
CA GLU A 160 -8.47 25.01 4.55
C GLU A 160 -7.55 24.95 3.34
N LEU A 161 -7.34 23.73 2.84
CA LEU A 161 -6.60 23.44 1.63
C LEU A 161 -7.54 22.99 0.51
N THR A 162 -7.18 23.33 -0.73
CA THR A 162 -7.81 22.70 -1.90
C THR A 162 -7.37 21.23 -2.00
N ALA A 163 -8.13 20.42 -2.73
CA ALA A 163 -7.78 18.99 -2.94
C ALA A 163 -6.36 18.79 -3.46
N THR A 164 -5.91 19.66 -4.37
CA THR A 164 -4.54 19.60 -4.93
C THR A 164 -3.48 19.98 -3.89
N GLU A 165 -3.71 21.01 -3.09
CA GLU A 165 -2.79 21.42 -2.02
C GLU A 165 -2.73 20.35 -0.92
N PHE A 166 -3.85 19.73 -0.59
CA PHE A 166 -3.90 18.61 0.36
C PHE A 166 -3.11 17.40 -0.16
N LYS A 167 -3.30 17.03 -1.44
CA LYS A 167 -2.56 15.93 -2.08
C LYS A 167 -1.06 16.20 -2.12
N LEU A 168 -0.66 17.42 -2.45
CA LEU A 168 0.75 17.85 -2.46
C LEU A 168 1.36 17.77 -1.06
N LEU A 169 0.69 18.33 -0.05
CA LEU A 169 1.16 18.32 1.33
C LEU A 169 1.27 16.89 1.87
N ARG A 170 0.25 16.06 1.63
CA ARG A 170 0.24 14.65 1.99
C ARG A 170 1.45 13.91 1.41
N LEU A 171 1.70 14.06 0.10
CA LEU A 171 2.82 13.41 -0.57
C LEU A 171 4.17 13.83 0.02
N LEU A 172 4.36 15.11 0.28
CA LEU A 172 5.57 15.65 0.88
C LEU A 172 5.79 15.13 2.31
N LEU A 173 4.72 15.01 3.10
CA LEU A 173 4.77 14.46 4.46
C LEU A 173 4.99 12.94 4.48
N GLU A 174 4.37 12.18 3.58
CA GLU A 174 4.60 10.73 3.43
C GLU A 174 6.06 10.41 3.07
N ARG A 175 6.71 11.31 2.31
CA ARG A 175 8.10 11.19 1.87
C ARG A 175 9.05 12.09 2.67
N LYS A 176 8.70 12.41 3.90
CA LYS A 176 9.49 13.26 4.81
C LYS A 176 10.97 12.88 4.81
N GLY A 177 11.84 13.89 4.75
CA GLY A 177 13.29 13.74 4.68
C GLY A 177 13.86 13.46 3.28
N ARG A 178 13.02 13.14 2.30
CA ARG A 178 13.44 12.88 0.91
C ARG A 178 13.18 14.10 0.03
N VAL A 179 14.15 14.46 -0.80
CA VAL A 179 13.94 15.48 -1.83
C VAL A 179 13.06 14.90 -2.93
N GLN A 180 12.01 15.63 -3.30
CA GLN A 180 11.12 15.30 -4.42
C GLN A 180 11.40 16.29 -5.54
N SER A 181 11.71 15.80 -6.75
CA SER A 181 11.89 16.66 -7.89
C SER A 181 10.57 17.32 -8.31
N ARG A 182 10.65 18.40 -9.08
CA ARG A 182 9.45 19.08 -9.60
C ARG A 182 8.67 18.19 -10.55
N GLU A 183 9.38 17.40 -11.34
CA GLU A 183 8.83 16.44 -12.29
C GLU A 183 8.08 15.31 -11.56
N GLU A 184 8.68 14.73 -10.51
CA GLU A 184 8.04 13.72 -9.68
C GLU A 184 6.77 14.27 -9.01
N LEU A 185 6.84 15.47 -8.42
CA LEU A 185 5.69 16.11 -7.79
C LEU A 185 4.59 16.41 -8.81
N LEU A 186 4.94 16.85 -10.02
CA LEU A 186 3.98 17.12 -11.08
C LEU A 186 3.27 15.84 -11.53
N ALA A 187 4.01 14.77 -11.75
CA ALA A 187 3.46 13.47 -12.13
C ALA A 187 2.54 12.89 -11.04
N ASP A 188 2.99 12.88 -9.79
CA ASP A 188 2.29 12.22 -8.69
C ASP A 188 1.05 13.00 -8.20
N VAL A 189 1.08 14.33 -8.25
CA VAL A 189 -0.02 15.17 -7.74
C VAL A 189 -1.05 15.50 -8.82
N TRP A 190 -0.60 15.78 -10.04
CA TRP A 190 -1.47 16.24 -11.13
C TRP A 190 -1.76 15.19 -12.19
N ASN A 191 -1.13 14.01 -12.14
CA ASN A 191 -1.22 12.92 -13.13
C ASN A 191 -0.84 13.39 -14.56
N TYR A 192 0.10 14.31 -14.68
CA TYR A 192 0.53 14.87 -15.94
C TYR A 192 1.84 14.29 -16.44
N SER A 193 1.98 14.21 -17.78
CA SER A 193 3.26 13.90 -18.43
C SER A 193 4.33 14.97 -18.17
N PRO A 194 5.62 14.60 -18.19
CA PRO A 194 6.74 15.49 -17.85
C PRO A 194 6.88 16.75 -18.73
N ASP A 195 6.15 16.83 -19.83
CA ASP A 195 6.23 17.94 -20.80
C ASP A 195 5.49 19.23 -20.39
N LEU A 196 4.82 19.23 -19.22
CA LEU A 196 4.11 20.42 -18.72
C LEU A 196 4.98 21.21 -17.73
N GLU A 197 4.84 22.53 -17.78
CA GLU A 197 5.69 23.49 -17.06
C GLU A 197 5.78 23.21 -15.56
N THR A 198 6.96 22.91 -15.06
CA THR A 198 7.31 22.70 -13.64
C THR A 198 7.00 23.91 -12.74
N ARG A 199 6.76 25.10 -13.33
CA ARG A 199 6.33 26.33 -12.64
C ARG A 199 5.00 26.19 -11.89
N THR A 200 4.15 25.23 -12.29
CA THR A 200 2.89 24.93 -11.61
C THR A 200 3.16 24.46 -10.18
N VAL A 201 4.16 23.59 -9.96
CA VAL A 201 4.55 23.09 -8.64
C VAL A 201 5.00 24.22 -7.73
N ASP A 202 5.87 25.12 -8.22
CA ASP A 202 6.39 26.25 -7.44
C ASP A 202 5.26 27.18 -6.97
N THR A 203 4.28 27.42 -7.83
CA THR A 203 3.11 28.25 -7.50
C THR A 203 2.27 27.60 -6.39
N HIS A 204 2.01 26.28 -6.47
CA HIS A 204 1.24 25.57 -5.47
C HIS A 204 1.99 25.45 -4.13
N VAL A 205 3.30 25.22 -4.16
CA VAL A 205 4.11 25.20 -2.91
C VAL A 205 4.11 26.57 -2.26
N ARG A 206 4.23 27.66 -3.01
CA ARG A 206 4.15 29.03 -2.46
C ARG A 206 2.80 29.28 -1.80
N ARG A 207 1.68 28.99 -2.47
CA ARG A 207 0.33 29.15 -1.93
C ARG A 207 0.10 28.29 -0.69
N LEU A 208 0.63 27.04 -0.70
CA LEU A 208 0.57 26.13 0.41
C LEU A 208 1.28 26.72 1.64
N ARG A 209 2.53 27.23 1.48
CA ARG A 209 3.26 27.90 2.54
C ARG A 209 2.52 29.12 3.09
N GLU A 210 1.95 29.97 2.21
CA GLU A 210 1.17 31.14 2.60
C GLU A 210 -0.02 30.76 3.51
N LYS A 211 -0.75 29.66 3.15
CA LYS A 211 -1.87 29.16 3.95
C LYS A 211 -1.45 28.54 5.27
N LEU A 212 -0.33 27.83 5.30
CA LEU A 212 0.21 27.18 6.50
C LEU A 212 0.88 28.16 7.45
N GLY A 213 1.19 29.38 7.00
CA GLY A 213 1.90 30.38 7.78
C GLY A 213 3.28 29.86 8.25
N PRO A 214 3.68 30.16 9.50
CA PRO A 214 4.97 29.71 10.04
C PRO A 214 5.16 28.18 10.05
N ALA A 215 4.07 27.41 10.12
CA ALA A 215 4.16 25.94 10.03
C ALA A 215 4.55 25.44 8.63
N GLY A 216 4.44 26.28 7.60
CA GLY A 216 4.88 26.00 6.24
C GLY A 216 6.39 26.00 6.06
N ASP A 217 7.15 26.52 7.01
CA ASP A 217 8.63 26.57 6.96
C ASP A 217 9.27 25.18 6.99
N VAL A 218 8.52 24.15 7.40
CA VAL A 218 8.97 22.74 7.32
C VAL A 218 9.15 22.24 5.88
N ILE A 219 8.55 22.94 4.90
CA ILE A 219 8.70 22.62 3.48
C ILE A 219 9.92 23.37 2.95
N ASP A 220 11.04 22.69 2.81
CA ASP A 220 12.26 23.25 2.26
C ASP A 220 12.28 23.28 0.74
N THR A 221 12.94 24.30 0.18
CA THR A 221 13.29 24.36 -1.24
C THR A 221 14.72 23.88 -1.44
N VAL A 222 14.92 22.81 -2.17
CA VAL A 222 16.24 22.35 -2.62
C VAL A 222 16.48 22.96 -4.01
N ARG A 223 17.32 23.99 -4.05
CA ARG A 223 17.59 24.78 -5.27
C ARG A 223 18.03 23.88 -6.42
N GLY A 224 17.48 24.09 -7.59
CA GLY A 224 17.77 23.32 -8.81
C GLY A 224 17.17 21.90 -8.84
N VAL A 225 16.57 21.41 -7.75
CA VAL A 225 16.02 20.04 -7.66
C VAL A 225 14.52 20.05 -7.40
N GLY A 226 14.06 20.52 -6.24
CA GLY A 226 12.64 20.42 -5.87
C GLY A 226 12.38 20.80 -4.43
N TYR A 227 11.59 19.98 -3.73
CA TYR A 227 11.11 20.27 -2.39
C TYR A 227 11.28 19.08 -1.45
N ARG A 228 11.36 19.36 -0.16
CA ARG A 228 11.48 18.37 0.90
C ARG A 228 10.78 18.88 2.16
N VAL A 229 10.16 18.00 2.92
CA VAL A 229 9.71 18.30 4.28
C VAL A 229 10.77 17.81 5.27
N ASN A 230 11.20 18.72 6.15
CA ASN A 230 12.05 18.42 7.28
C ASN A 230 11.22 18.28 8.57
N GLY A 231 11.80 17.70 9.60
CA GLY A 231 11.16 17.62 10.90
C GLY A 231 11.45 16.39 11.66
#